data_9b5906abf875bf4f23d72f8246b9bc29
#
_entry.id   9b5906abf875bf4f23d72f8246b9bc29
#
_cell.length_a   1.000
_cell.length_b   1.000
_cell.length_c   1.000
_cell.angle_alpha   90.00
_cell.angle_beta   90.00
_cell.angle_gamma   90.00
#
_symmetry.space_group_name_H-M   'P 1'
#
loop_
_entity.id
_entity.type
_entity.pdbx_description
1 polymer ?
#
loop_
_entity_poly.entity_id
_entity_poly.type
_entity_poly.pdbx_seq_one_letter_code
_entity_poly.pdbx_strand_id
1 'polypeptide(L)'
;MEARDIALSAVLAALYAGLVVALAPISFYVFQVRVADALLPLSAVLGWPAVVGFTVGCFLGNLAGVLAGMPSGTVLIDATGGSFANFLGCYLAYRLASGSEDKKRLLASTFAITAVITAIVGTYLPLLLGLPLWMGWLGIFLGSFVSINIMGYLVLLAFLRARLRSFRGTP
;
A
#
# COMPACT_ATOMS: atom_id res chain seq x y z
N MET A 1 -10.71 15.37 -11.26
CA MET A 1 -11.32 14.58 -10.17
C MET A 1 -12.59 15.28 -9.74
N GLU A 2 -13.68 14.54 -9.70
CA GLU A 2 -14.96 15.05 -9.17
C GLU A 2 -14.92 15.12 -7.63
N ALA A 3 -15.87 15.83 -7.02
CA ALA A 3 -15.95 15.94 -5.55
C ALA A 3 -16.03 14.55 -4.87
N ARG A 4 -16.71 13.59 -5.50
CA ARG A 4 -16.80 12.19 -5.04
C ARG A 4 -15.43 11.51 -5.01
N ASP A 5 -14.60 11.74 -6.03
CA ASP A 5 -13.26 11.15 -6.10
C ASP A 5 -12.36 11.70 -4.99
N ILE A 6 -12.46 13.01 -4.73
CA ILE A 6 -11.70 13.66 -3.66
C ILE A 6 -12.12 13.11 -2.30
N ALA A 7 -13.42 12.98 -2.05
CA ALA A 7 -13.93 12.39 -0.81
C ALA A 7 -13.46 10.94 -0.63
N LEU A 8 -13.51 10.13 -1.69
CA LEU A 8 -13.02 8.75 -1.65
C LEU A 8 -11.52 8.70 -1.36
N SER A 9 -10.71 9.54 -2.04
CA SER A 9 -9.27 9.64 -1.78
C SER A 9 -8.97 10.00 -0.33
N ALA A 10 -9.72 10.97 0.25
CA ALA A 10 -9.55 11.40 1.63
C ALA A 10 -9.88 10.26 2.64
N VAL A 11 -10.97 9.53 2.41
CA VAL A 11 -11.36 8.39 3.25
C VAL A 11 -10.29 7.28 3.18
N LEU A 12 -9.81 6.95 1.98
CA LEU A 12 -8.78 5.93 1.80
C LEU A 12 -7.44 6.35 2.42
N ALA A 13 -7.08 7.64 2.32
CA ALA A 13 -5.89 8.18 2.95
C ALA A 13 -5.99 8.09 4.49
N ALA A 14 -7.12 8.48 5.07
CA ALA A 14 -7.35 8.41 6.50
C ALA A 14 -7.33 6.96 7.02
N LEU A 15 -7.95 6.03 6.29
CA LEU A 15 -7.97 4.61 6.64
C LEU A 15 -6.55 4.02 6.60
N TYR A 16 -5.78 4.30 5.54
CA TYR A 16 -4.41 3.82 5.41
C TYR A 16 -3.51 4.39 6.52
N ALA A 17 -3.50 5.72 6.69
CA ALA A 17 -2.72 6.37 7.74
C ALA A 17 -3.10 5.89 9.14
N GLY A 18 -4.39 5.75 9.41
CA GLY A 18 -4.90 5.23 10.69
C GLY A 18 -4.40 3.82 10.98
N LEU A 19 -4.37 2.92 10.00
CA LEU A 19 -3.83 1.56 10.16
C LEU A 19 -2.31 1.59 10.40
N VAL A 20 -1.55 2.44 9.69
CA VAL A 20 -0.10 2.58 9.91
C VAL A 20 0.18 3.05 11.35
N VAL A 21 -0.55 4.06 11.83
CA VAL A 21 -0.39 4.61 13.18
C VAL A 21 -0.81 3.60 14.25
N ALA A 22 -1.98 2.96 14.06
CA ALA A 22 -2.51 1.98 15.03
C ALA A 22 -1.59 0.76 15.18
N LEU A 23 -0.88 0.39 14.11
CA LEU A 23 0.02 -0.77 14.05
C LEU A 23 1.49 -0.35 13.95
N ALA A 24 1.84 0.84 14.44
CA ALA A 24 3.18 1.41 14.38
C ALA A 24 4.30 0.44 14.84
N PRO A 25 4.15 -0.35 15.93
CA PRO A 25 5.20 -1.24 16.38
C PRO A 25 5.64 -2.31 15.36
N ILE A 26 4.78 -2.69 14.43
CA ILE A 26 5.10 -3.69 13.39
C ILE A 26 5.28 -3.07 12.00
N SER A 27 5.08 -1.74 11.87
CA SER A 27 5.04 -1.04 10.58
C SER A 27 6.37 -0.35 10.20
N PHE A 28 7.35 -0.24 11.11
CA PHE A 28 8.52 0.64 10.94
C PHE A 28 9.88 -0.04 11.05
N TYR A 29 9.98 -1.35 10.94
CA TYR A 29 11.24 -2.10 10.96
C TYR A 29 11.59 -2.66 9.59
N VAL A 30 12.85 -3.13 9.41
CA VAL A 30 13.30 -3.78 8.16
C VAL A 30 12.54 -5.07 7.90
N PHE A 31 12.24 -5.84 8.94
CA PHE A 31 11.33 -6.98 8.90
C PHE A 31 9.94 -6.51 9.34
N GLN A 32 9.24 -5.80 8.47
CA GLN A 32 7.93 -5.23 8.77
C GLN A 32 6.82 -5.95 8.00
N VAL A 33 5.68 -6.17 8.65
CA VAL A 33 4.44 -6.54 7.99
C VAL A 33 3.51 -5.32 8.09
N ARG A 34 3.49 -4.51 7.04
CA ARG A 34 2.64 -3.31 7.03
C ARG A 34 1.22 -3.70 6.61
N VAL A 35 0.35 -3.94 7.60
CA VAL A 35 -1.04 -4.37 7.37
C VAL A 35 -1.82 -3.37 6.50
N ALA A 36 -1.52 -2.08 6.60
CA ALA A 36 -2.11 -1.04 5.76
C ALA A 36 -1.92 -1.30 4.25
N ASP A 37 -0.81 -1.95 3.87
CA ASP A 37 -0.51 -2.27 2.47
C ASP A 37 -1.48 -3.30 1.88
N ALA A 38 -2.23 -4.03 2.72
CA ALA A 38 -3.32 -4.88 2.26
C ALA A 38 -4.44 -4.12 1.53
N LEU A 39 -4.50 -2.80 1.68
CA LEU A 39 -5.45 -1.95 0.96
C LEU A 39 -4.98 -1.58 -0.46
N LEU A 40 -3.66 -1.60 -0.73
CA LEU A 40 -3.08 -1.11 -1.99
C LEU A 40 -3.67 -1.80 -3.24
N PRO A 41 -3.94 -3.12 -3.25
CA PRO A 41 -4.55 -3.79 -4.39
C PRO A 41 -5.93 -3.25 -4.79
N LEU A 42 -6.64 -2.57 -3.89
CA LEU A 42 -7.91 -1.92 -4.22
C LEU A 42 -7.75 -0.83 -5.29
N SER A 43 -6.54 -0.29 -5.50
CA SER A 43 -6.26 0.67 -6.57
C SER A 43 -6.55 0.10 -7.96
N ALA A 44 -6.44 -1.22 -8.16
CA ALA A 44 -6.79 -1.90 -9.40
C ALA A 44 -8.29 -1.76 -9.76
N VAL A 45 -9.16 -1.60 -8.75
CA VAL A 45 -10.62 -1.57 -8.91
C VAL A 45 -11.19 -0.17 -8.69
N LEU A 46 -10.66 0.57 -7.70
CA LEU A 46 -11.13 1.91 -7.34
C LEU A 46 -10.47 3.00 -8.20
N GLY A 47 -9.39 2.66 -8.91
CA GLY A 47 -8.74 3.55 -9.86
C GLY A 47 -7.98 4.70 -9.23
N TRP A 48 -7.97 5.82 -9.94
CA TRP A 48 -7.16 6.99 -9.60
C TRP A 48 -7.41 7.56 -8.18
N PRO A 49 -8.65 7.62 -7.66
CA PRO A 49 -8.87 8.04 -6.28
C PRO A 49 -8.12 7.20 -5.25
N ALA A 50 -8.00 5.89 -5.47
CA ALA A 50 -7.25 5.02 -4.56
C ALA A 50 -5.73 5.20 -4.70
N VAL A 51 -5.23 5.43 -5.92
CA VAL A 51 -3.80 5.76 -6.13
C VAL A 51 -3.42 6.99 -5.33
N VAL A 52 -4.19 8.08 -5.44
CA VAL A 52 -3.95 9.33 -4.70
C VAL A 52 -4.14 9.11 -3.20
N GLY A 53 -5.24 8.45 -2.80
CA GLY A 53 -5.56 8.22 -1.39
C GLY A 53 -4.48 7.44 -0.66
N PHE A 54 -4.02 6.32 -1.21
CA PHE A 54 -2.98 5.51 -0.57
C PHE A 54 -1.60 6.17 -0.61
N THR A 55 -1.31 6.99 -1.60
CA THR A 55 -0.08 7.80 -1.63
C THR A 55 -0.06 8.81 -0.50
N VAL A 56 -1.12 9.61 -0.37
CA VAL A 56 -1.24 10.61 0.71
C VAL A 56 -1.32 9.93 2.08
N GLY A 57 -2.08 8.84 2.19
CA GLY A 57 -2.20 8.07 3.42
C GLY A 57 -0.86 7.48 3.88
N CYS A 58 -0.03 7.01 2.94
CA CYS A 58 1.33 6.53 3.24
C CYS A 58 2.21 7.67 3.76
N PHE A 59 2.17 8.83 3.10
CA PHE A 59 2.93 10.01 3.55
C PHE A 59 2.56 10.39 4.99
N LEU A 60 1.27 10.56 5.27
CA LEU A 60 0.77 10.94 6.58
C LEU A 60 1.06 9.86 7.64
N GLY A 61 0.86 8.59 7.29
CA GLY A 61 1.13 7.46 8.18
C GLY A 61 2.61 7.34 8.54
N ASN A 62 3.51 7.52 7.55
CA ASN A 62 4.96 7.44 7.80
C ASN A 62 5.48 8.59 8.66
N LEU A 63 4.85 9.78 8.64
CA LEU A 63 5.20 10.85 9.57
C LEU A 63 5.04 10.42 11.04
N ALA A 64 4.15 9.46 11.32
CA ALA A 64 4.01 8.89 12.66
C ALA A 64 5.19 8.01 13.09
N GLY A 65 6.17 7.73 12.24
CA GLY A 65 7.43 7.05 12.59
C GLY A 65 8.19 7.74 13.71
N VAL A 66 8.01 9.07 13.87
CA VAL A 66 8.54 9.81 15.03
C VAL A 66 8.00 9.23 16.34
N LEU A 67 6.72 8.84 16.38
CA LEU A 67 6.10 8.23 17.56
C LEU A 67 6.66 6.82 17.84
N ALA A 68 7.21 6.15 16.84
CA ALA A 68 7.91 4.87 16.97
C ALA A 68 9.41 5.05 17.30
N GLY A 69 9.86 6.28 17.58
CA GLY A 69 11.24 6.57 17.96
C GLY A 69 12.22 6.70 16.80
N MET A 70 11.76 6.79 15.55
CA MET A 70 12.64 7.00 14.41
C MET A 70 13.18 8.44 14.37
N PRO A 71 14.46 8.66 13.98
CA PRO A 71 15.01 9.99 13.79
C PRO A 71 14.23 10.79 12.74
N SER A 72 13.97 12.09 12.99
CA SER A 72 13.14 12.93 12.12
C SER A 72 13.60 12.96 10.66
N GLY A 73 14.92 12.93 10.41
CA GLY A 73 15.46 12.87 9.04
C GLY A 73 15.10 11.56 8.33
N THR A 74 15.19 10.44 9.03
CA THR A 74 14.79 9.12 8.51
C THR A 74 13.30 9.08 8.22
N VAL A 75 12.47 9.63 9.11
CA VAL A 75 11.00 9.70 8.93
C VAL A 75 10.61 10.47 7.67
N LEU A 76 11.26 11.60 7.39
CA LEU A 76 10.95 12.40 6.20
C LEU A 76 11.33 11.67 4.90
N ILE A 77 12.48 10.99 4.90
CA ILE A 77 12.91 10.17 3.76
C ILE A 77 11.95 8.98 3.57
N ASP A 78 11.54 8.32 4.67
CA ASP A 78 10.60 7.20 4.60
C ASP A 78 9.19 7.66 4.19
N ALA A 79 8.74 8.83 4.66
CA ALA A 79 7.46 9.40 4.24
C ALA A 79 7.43 9.71 2.75
N THR A 80 8.50 10.31 2.22
CA THR A 80 8.57 10.65 0.78
C THR A 80 8.84 9.41 -0.08
N GLY A 81 9.82 8.60 0.26
CA GLY A 81 10.21 7.41 -0.50
C GLY A 81 9.13 6.33 -0.49
N GLY A 82 8.53 6.06 0.68
CA GLY A 82 7.41 5.12 0.82
C GLY A 82 6.17 5.56 0.06
N SER A 83 5.84 6.86 0.09
CA SER A 83 4.71 7.41 -0.68
C SER A 83 4.94 7.32 -2.18
N PHE A 84 6.17 7.56 -2.63
CA PHE A 84 6.53 7.39 -4.04
C PHE A 84 6.41 5.92 -4.48
N ALA A 85 6.86 4.98 -3.63
CA ALA A 85 6.71 3.55 -3.89
C ALA A 85 5.23 3.15 -3.96
N ASN A 86 4.40 3.62 -3.03
CA ASN A 86 2.96 3.37 -3.05
C ASN A 86 2.29 3.97 -4.29
N PHE A 87 2.65 5.21 -4.65
CA PHE A 87 2.13 5.84 -5.87
C PHE A 87 2.42 4.97 -7.10
N LEU A 88 3.69 4.61 -7.30
CA LEU A 88 4.09 3.85 -8.48
C LEU A 88 3.48 2.45 -8.49
N GLY A 89 3.48 1.75 -7.35
CA GLY A 89 2.88 0.42 -7.20
C GLY A 89 1.38 0.43 -7.47
N CYS A 90 0.63 1.35 -6.85
CA CYS A 90 -0.80 1.51 -7.06
C CYS A 90 -1.14 1.93 -8.49
N TYR A 91 -0.34 2.82 -9.09
CA TYR A 91 -0.52 3.23 -10.47
C TYR A 91 -0.33 2.06 -11.45
N LEU A 92 0.71 1.25 -11.26
CA LEU A 92 0.92 0.05 -12.07
C LEU A 92 -0.20 -0.97 -11.88
N ALA A 93 -0.65 -1.20 -10.65
CA ALA A 93 -1.78 -2.09 -10.38
C ALA A 93 -3.07 -1.61 -11.09
N TYR A 94 -3.36 -0.32 -11.03
CA TYR A 94 -4.44 0.31 -11.76
C TYR A 94 -4.31 0.08 -13.27
N ARG A 95 -3.12 0.31 -13.85
CA ARG A 95 -2.90 0.14 -15.29
C ARG A 95 -3.01 -1.32 -15.75
N LEU A 96 -2.58 -2.28 -14.93
CA LEU A 96 -2.57 -3.71 -15.25
C LEU A 96 -3.95 -4.36 -15.16
N ALA A 97 -4.77 -3.93 -14.21
CA ALA A 97 -5.99 -4.63 -13.87
C ALA A 97 -7.25 -3.74 -13.83
N SER A 98 -7.18 -2.48 -14.28
CA SER A 98 -8.33 -1.58 -14.32
C SER A 98 -9.49 -2.18 -15.14
N GLY A 99 -10.66 -2.24 -14.50
CA GLY A 99 -11.88 -2.76 -15.12
C GLY A 99 -11.89 -4.27 -15.38
N SER A 100 -10.85 -4.99 -14.94
CA SER A 100 -10.74 -6.44 -15.12
C SER A 100 -11.22 -7.19 -13.88
N GLU A 101 -12.02 -8.24 -14.10
CA GLU A 101 -12.37 -9.23 -13.08
C GLU A 101 -11.52 -10.51 -13.21
N ASP A 102 -10.58 -10.53 -14.17
CA ASP A 102 -9.68 -11.67 -14.36
C ASP A 102 -8.73 -11.81 -13.18
N LYS A 103 -8.85 -12.95 -12.50
CA LYS A 103 -8.05 -13.27 -11.31
C LYS A 103 -6.54 -13.24 -11.56
N LYS A 104 -6.10 -13.59 -12.79
CA LYS A 104 -4.68 -13.56 -13.14
C LYS A 104 -4.16 -12.13 -13.21
N ARG A 105 -4.92 -11.20 -13.80
CA ARG A 105 -4.57 -9.77 -13.85
C ARG A 105 -4.60 -9.14 -12.47
N LEU A 106 -5.58 -9.48 -11.65
CA LEU A 106 -5.68 -9.03 -10.26
C LEU A 106 -4.50 -9.53 -9.43
N LEU A 107 -4.12 -10.79 -9.57
CA LEU A 107 -2.95 -11.34 -8.88
C LEU A 107 -1.66 -10.70 -9.39
N ALA A 108 -1.50 -10.53 -10.70
CA ALA A 108 -0.34 -9.86 -11.29
C ALA A 108 -0.18 -8.41 -10.77
N SER A 109 -1.31 -7.71 -10.54
CA SER A 109 -1.29 -6.35 -9.99
C SER A 109 -0.75 -6.32 -8.56
N THR A 110 -1.06 -7.32 -7.72
CA THR A 110 -0.49 -7.40 -6.37
C THR A 110 1.02 -7.64 -6.40
N PHE A 111 1.49 -8.51 -7.30
CA PHE A 111 2.93 -8.75 -7.48
C PHE A 111 3.67 -7.51 -8.01
N ALA A 112 3.05 -6.72 -8.88
CA ALA A 112 3.61 -5.46 -9.34
C ALA A 112 3.82 -4.47 -8.18
N ILE A 113 2.84 -4.34 -7.27
CA ILE A 113 2.97 -3.50 -6.08
C ILE A 113 4.13 -4.01 -5.20
N THR A 114 4.15 -5.31 -4.89
CA THR A 114 5.20 -5.92 -4.06
C THR A 114 6.59 -5.70 -4.66
N ALA A 115 6.76 -5.89 -5.98
CA ALA A 115 8.02 -5.68 -6.66
C ALA A 115 8.51 -4.22 -6.55
N VAL A 116 7.61 -3.24 -6.76
CA VAL A 116 7.93 -1.81 -6.66
C VAL A 116 8.34 -1.45 -5.24
N ILE A 117 7.55 -1.87 -4.23
CA ILE A 117 7.83 -1.56 -2.83
C ILE A 117 9.16 -2.21 -2.42
N THR A 118 9.39 -3.48 -2.77
CA THR A 118 10.65 -4.16 -2.47
C THR A 118 11.84 -3.47 -3.14
N ALA A 119 11.73 -3.07 -4.39
CA ALA A 119 12.81 -2.40 -5.11
C ALA A 119 13.13 -1.02 -4.52
N ILE A 120 12.13 -0.23 -4.16
CA ILE A 120 12.32 1.14 -3.68
C ILE A 120 12.62 1.14 -2.17
N VAL A 121 11.67 0.67 -1.36
CA VAL A 121 11.79 0.71 0.11
C VAL A 121 12.88 -0.24 0.60
N GLY A 122 12.94 -1.45 0.03
CA GLY A 122 13.99 -2.43 0.33
C GLY A 122 15.40 -1.96 -0.03
N THR A 123 15.54 -0.93 -0.85
CA THR A 123 16.84 -0.33 -1.19
C THR A 123 17.20 0.81 -0.24
N TYR A 124 16.33 1.81 -0.06
CA TYR A 124 16.71 2.99 0.74
C TYR A 124 16.65 2.74 2.25
N LEU A 125 15.68 1.94 2.73
CA LEU A 125 15.47 1.78 4.16
C LEU A 125 16.66 1.11 4.88
N PRO A 126 17.24 -0.01 4.39
CA PRO A 126 18.42 -0.58 5.02
C PRO A 126 19.64 0.36 4.97
N LEU A 127 19.80 1.16 3.90
CA LEU A 127 20.86 2.16 3.83
C LEU A 127 20.72 3.23 4.91
N LEU A 128 19.50 3.69 5.20
CA LEU A 128 19.22 4.64 6.28
C LEU A 128 19.51 4.06 7.66
N LEU A 129 19.36 2.76 7.82
CA LEU A 129 19.56 2.05 9.08
C LEU A 129 20.96 1.46 9.22
N GLY A 130 21.85 1.67 8.24
CA GLY A 130 23.21 1.11 8.24
C GLY A 130 23.26 -0.41 8.09
N LEU A 131 22.25 -1.00 7.45
CA LEU A 131 22.12 -2.45 7.28
C LEU A 131 22.46 -2.88 5.85
N PRO A 132 22.88 -4.14 5.63
CA PRO A 132 23.12 -4.68 4.31
C PRO A 132 21.87 -4.67 3.43
N LEU A 133 22.01 -4.35 2.12
CA LEU A 133 20.90 -4.27 1.16
C LEU A 133 20.06 -5.55 1.08
N TRP A 134 20.70 -6.72 1.14
CA TRP A 134 19.98 -7.99 1.05
C TRP A 134 19.00 -8.20 2.20
N MET A 135 19.29 -7.67 3.41
CA MET A 135 18.36 -7.71 4.54
C MET A 135 17.13 -6.88 4.28
N GLY A 136 17.30 -5.69 3.68
CA GLY A 136 16.19 -4.83 3.29
C GLY A 136 15.30 -5.49 2.22
N TRP A 137 15.90 -6.00 1.17
CA TRP A 137 15.15 -6.67 0.10
C TRP A 137 14.40 -7.89 0.61
N LEU A 138 15.05 -8.75 1.39
CA LEU A 138 14.40 -9.94 1.95
C LEU A 138 13.30 -9.57 2.93
N GLY A 139 13.58 -8.66 3.87
CA GLY A 139 12.63 -8.27 4.90
C GLY A 139 11.39 -7.57 4.33
N ILE A 140 11.61 -6.58 3.44
CA ILE A 140 10.52 -5.86 2.79
C ILE A 140 9.74 -6.77 1.85
N PHE A 141 10.42 -7.66 1.09
CA PHE A 141 9.74 -8.62 0.22
C PHE A 141 8.81 -9.56 1.02
N LEU A 142 9.32 -10.18 2.08
CA LEU A 142 8.53 -11.11 2.89
C LEU A 142 7.33 -10.42 3.54
N GLY A 143 7.54 -9.24 4.11
CA GLY A 143 6.47 -8.45 4.71
C GLY A 143 5.42 -8.00 3.70
N SER A 144 5.85 -7.48 2.55
CA SER A 144 4.95 -7.05 1.46
C SER A 144 4.24 -8.24 0.82
N PHE A 145 4.89 -9.40 0.71
CA PHE A 145 4.26 -10.60 0.21
C PHE A 145 3.08 -11.03 1.11
N VAL A 146 3.25 -11.00 2.42
CA VAL A 146 2.17 -11.33 3.36
C VAL A 146 1.06 -10.28 3.28
N SER A 147 1.41 -8.99 3.41
CA SER A 147 0.40 -7.92 3.47
C SER A 147 -0.29 -7.68 2.14
N ILE A 148 0.41 -7.70 1.01
CA ILE A 148 -0.16 -7.33 -0.30
C ILE A 148 -0.68 -8.56 -1.05
N ASN A 149 0.17 -9.62 -1.19
CA ASN A 149 -0.18 -10.76 -2.04
C ASN A 149 -1.14 -11.74 -1.33
N ILE A 150 -1.04 -11.89 -0.01
CA ILE A 150 -1.95 -12.75 0.74
C ILE A 150 -3.15 -11.94 1.23
N MET A 151 -2.93 -11.04 2.20
CA MET A 151 -4.02 -10.28 2.82
C MET A 151 -4.71 -9.35 1.82
N GLY A 152 -3.94 -8.59 1.05
CA GLY A 152 -4.47 -7.61 0.09
C GLY A 152 -5.23 -8.27 -1.06
N TYR A 153 -4.78 -9.41 -1.56
CA TYR A 153 -5.53 -10.16 -2.57
C TYR A 153 -6.86 -10.67 -2.02
N LEU A 154 -6.91 -11.14 -0.77
CA LEU A 154 -8.16 -11.55 -0.13
C LEU A 154 -9.12 -10.35 0.07
N VAL A 155 -8.61 -9.20 0.50
CA VAL A 155 -9.38 -7.95 0.62
C VAL A 155 -9.94 -7.53 -0.74
N LEU A 156 -9.14 -7.57 -1.79
CA LEU A 156 -9.56 -7.26 -3.16
C LEU A 156 -10.69 -8.18 -3.64
N LEU A 157 -10.55 -9.49 -3.43
CA LEU A 157 -11.58 -10.45 -3.80
C LEU A 157 -12.87 -10.27 -2.98
N ALA A 158 -12.76 -9.97 -1.69
CA ALA A 158 -13.92 -9.70 -0.83
C ALA A 158 -14.67 -8.44 -1.30
N PHE A 159 -13.93 -7.38 -1.64
CA PHE A 159 -14.48 -6.14 -2.17
C PHE A 159 -15.24 -6.38 -3.49
N LEU A 160 -14.65 -7.12 -4.43
CA LEU A 160 -15.30 -7.46 -5.70
C LEU A 160 -16.58 -8.26 -5.50
N ARG A 161 -16.57 -9.24 -4.59
CA ARG A 161 -17.77 -10.03 -4.26
C ARG A 161 -18.88 -9.17 -3.65
N ALA A 162 -18.53 -8.25 -2.75
CA ALA A 162 -19.50 -7.33 -2.14
C ALA A 162 -20.12 -6.40 -3.21
N ARG A 163 -19.30 -5.86 -4.10
CA ARG A 163 -19.75 -5.03 -5.22
C ARG A 163 -20.73 -5.76 -6.12
N LEU A 164 -20.43 -7.00 -6.54
CA LEU A 164 -21.30 -7.80 -7.40
C LEU A 164 -22.63 -8.16 -6.72
N ARG A 165 -22.64 -8.37 -5.40
CA ARG A 165 -23.87 -8.63 -4.64
C ARG A 165 -24.78 -7.40 -4.61
N SER A 166 -24.23 -6.20 -4.45
CA SER A 166 -24.99 -4.95 -4.46
C SER A 166 -25.73 -4.72 -5.77
N PHE A 167 -25.12 -5.09 -6.91
CA PHE A 167 -25.76 -4.98 -8.22
C PHE A 167 -26.83 -6.06 -8.49
N ARG A 168 -26.76 -7.22 -7.82
CA ARG A 168 -27.73 -8.31 -7.98
C ARG A 168 -28.92 -8.23 -7.02
N GLY A 169 -28.84 -7.40 -5.99
CA GLY A 169 -29.85 -7.26 -4.94
C GLY A 169 -30.80 -6.07 -5.10
N THR A 170 -30.74 -5.30 -6.18
CA THR A 170 -31.75 -4.31 -6.53
C THR A 170 -32.84 -4.97 -7.36
N PRO A 171 -34.08 -5.13 -6.81
CA PRO A 171 -35.24 -5.62 -7.56
C PRO A 171 -35.61 -4.64 -8.68
#